data_f2d9b425cf68577d7d5491fa0cf05f78
#
_entry.id   f2d9b425cf68577d7d5491fa0cf05f78
#
_cell.length_a   1.000
_cell.length_b   1.000
_cell.length_c   1.000
_cell.angle_alpha   90.00
_cell.angle_beta   90.00
_cell.angle_gamma   90.00
#
_symmetry.space_group_name_H-M   'P 1'
#
loop_
_entity.id
_entity.type
_entity.pdbx_description
1 polymer ?
#
loop_
_entity_poly.entity_id
_entity_poly.type
_entity_poly.pdbx_seq_one_letter_code
_entity_poly.pdbx_strand_id
1 'polypeptide(L)'
;GSDKYTQDDETRSLSQTQTIFATHLKGTHHLTHDLTVDWAGIFSQAKEENPDRVYLTLTNTVQSPDGVDGSLWSADKNILKTLPKSMERRFQHNTDKDWAGYLNFSYDTHFAHSVDATWKAGGQYRRKERSNRYYSYIFNPANISQQLDGNGFDQFASIDWTCKTPYSQASQLNYDSKE
;
A
#
# COMPACT_ATOMS: atom_id res chain seq x y z
N GLY A 1 -13.32 -38.21 23.42
CA GLY A 1 -11.97 -37.62 23.47
C GLY A 1 -12.05 -36.12 23.34
N SER A 2 -11.26 -35.40 24.13
CA SER A 2 -11.18 -33.95 24.03
C SER A 2 -10.37 -33.56 22.79
N ASP A 3 -10.93 -32.71 21.97
CA ASP A 3 -10.26 -32.22 20.78
C ASP A 3 -9.32 -31.03 21.12
N LYS A 4 -8.14 -31.01 20.49
CA LYS A 4 -7.18 -29.93 20.65
C LYS A 4 -7.37 -28.93 19.51
N TYR A 5 -7.51 -27.67 19.87
CA TYR A 5 -7.64 -26.55 18.94
C TYR A 5 -6.48 -25.56 19.13
N THR A 6 -6.00 -25.00 18.05
CA THR A 6 -5.00 -23.93 18.08
C THR A 6 -5.68 -22.63 17.72
N GLN A 7 -5.58 -21.66 18.59
CA GLN A 7 -6.04 -20.30 18.37
C GLN A 7 -4.83 -19.42 18.12
N ASP A 8 -4.79 -18.77 16.98
CA ASP A 8 -3.77 -17.77 16.65
C ASP A 8 -4.38 -16.37 16.80
N ASP A 9 -3.73 -15.53 17.60
CA ASP A 9 -4.06 -14.11 17.76
C ASP A 9 -3.03 -13.29 17.00
N GLU A 10 -3.49 -12.49 16.07
CA GLU A 10 -2.62 -11.55 15.31
C GLU A 10 -2.90 -10.12 15.75
N THR A 11 -1.88 -9.47 16.27
CA THR A 11 -1.91 -8.04 16.60
C THR A 11 -1.08 -7.27 15.59
N ARG A 12 -1.65 -6.20 15.05
CA ARG A 12 -1.01 -5.38 14.02
C ARG A 12 -0.84 -3.96 14.51
N SER A 13 0.36 -3.42 14.35
CA SER A 13 0.63 -1.98 14.49
C SER A 13 1.04 -1.42 13.13
N LEU A 14 0.37 -0.35 12.71
CA LEU A 14 0.59 0.28 11.42
C LEU A 14 0.71 1.79 11.61
N SER A 15 1.82 2.35 11.14
CA SER A 15 1.95 3.77 10.88
C SER A 15 2.09 3.98 9.38
N GLN A 16 1.24 4.82 8.80
CA GLN A 16 1.25 5.11 7.37
C GLN A 16 1.16 6.61 7.16
N THR A 17 2.07 7.14 6.35
CA THR A 17 2.03 8.53 5.92
C THR A 17 1.87 8.57 4.41
N GLN A 18 0.89 9.33 3.95
CA GLN A 18 0.68 9.56 2.53
C GLN A 18 0.76 11.05 2.23
N THR A 19 1.60 11.41 1.27
CA THR A 19 1.77 12.78 0.79
C THR A 19 1.44 12.83 -0.69
N ILE A 20 0.51 13.70 -1.07
CA ILE A 20 0.11 13.89 -2.47
C ILE A 20 0.38 15.34 -2.83
N PHE A 21 1.12 15.55 -3.91
CA PHE A 21 1.34 16.84 -4.54
C PHE A 21 0.83 16.76 -5.97
N ALA A 22 0.03 17.75 -6.39
CA ALA A 22 -0.44 17.87 -7.76
C ALA A 22 -0.44 19.32 -8.17
N THR A 23 0.02 19.60 -9.38
CA THR A 23 -0.02 20.90 -9.99
C THR A 23 -0.40 20.79 -11.46
N HIS A 24 -1.11 21.78 -11.97
CA HIS A 24 -1.36 21.88 -13.37
C HIS A 24 -1.22 23.33 -13.84
N LEU A 25 -0.73 23.49 -15.05
CA LEU A 25 -0.63 24.75 -15.74
C LEU A 25 -1.35 24.61 -17.08
N LYS A 26 -2.19 25.56 -17.40
CA LYS A 26 -2.94 25.56 -18.67
C LYS A 26 -2.95 26.96 -19.27
N GLY A 27 -3.06 27.02 -20.57
CA GLY A 27 -3.17 28.27 -21.29
C GLY A 27 -4.00 28.09 -22.56
N THR A 28 -4.67 29.18 -22.94
CA THR A 28 -5.38 29.35 -24.19
C THR A 28 -4.83 30.58 -24.90
N HIS A 29 -4.44 30.43 -26.14
CA HIS A 29 -3.87 31.50 -26.94
C HIS A 29 -4.65 31.60 -28.25
N HIS A 30 -5.15 32.80 -28.53
CA HIS A 30 -5.72 33.15 -29.83
C HIS A 30 -4.57 33.70 -30.68
N LEU A 31 -3.98 32.88 -31.54
CA LEU A 31 -2.85 33.26 -32.40
C LEU A 31 -3.28 34.15 -33.56
N THR A 32 -4.48 33.88 -34.06
CA THR A 32 -5.16 34.73 -35.06
C THR A 32 -6.64 34.83 -34.70
N HIS A 33 -7.44 35.55 -35.49
CA HIS A 33 -8.89 35.61 -35.33
C HIS A 33 -9.54 34.22 -35.37
N ASP A 34 -9.00 33.32 -36.18
CA ASP A 34 -9.59 32.02 -36.47
C ASP A 34 -8.80 30.87 -35.85
N LEU A 35 -7.59 31.10 -35.30
CA LEU A 35 -6.74 30.02 -34.74
C LEU A 35 -6.58 30.15 -33.23
N THR A 36 -7.06 29.16 -32.52
CA THR A 36 -6.90 29.04 -31.08
C THR A 36 -6.02 27.80 -30.72
N VAL A 37 -5.14 27.99 -29.77
CA VAL A 37 -4.28 26.93 -29.23
C VAL A 37 -4.53 26.79 -27.74
N ASP A 38 -4.91 25.59 -27.32
CA ASP A 38 -5.09 25.21 -25.91
C ASP A 38 -4.02 24.22 -25.53
N TRP A 39 -3.38 24.46 -24.40
CA TRP A 39 -2.39 23.55 -23.85
C TRP A 39 -2.54 23.39 -22.35
N ALA A 40 -2.12 22.24 -21.83
CA ALA A 40 -1.92 22.07 -20.41
C ALA A 40 -0.77 21.12 -20.13
N GLY A 41 -0.10 21.39 -19.00
CA GLY A 41 0.88 20.52 -18.37
C GLY A 41 0.43 20.16 -16.98
N ILE A 42 0.53 18.90 -16.63
CA ILE A 42 0.11 18.33 -15.34
C ILE A 42 1.29 17.56 -14.76
N PHE A 43 1.58 17.83 -13.50
CA PHE A 43 2.50 17.02 -12.71
C PHE A 43 1.84 16.60 -11.41
N SER A 44 1.91 15.32 -11.09
CA SER A 44 1.50 14.81 -9.78
C SER A 44 2.53 13.84 -9.21
N GLN A 45 2.65 13.85 -7.90
CA GLN A 45 3.48 12.93 -7.14
C GLN A 45 2.72 12.46 -5.92
N ALA A 46 2.64 11.14 -5.74
CA ALA A 46 2.17 10.51 -4.52
C ALA A 46 3.31 9.74 -3.87
N LYS A 47 3.52 9.96 -2.58
CA LYS A 47 4.46 9.22 -1.75
C LYS A 47 3.68 8.54 -0.64
N GLU A 48 3.96 7.28 -0.41
CA GLU A 48 3.44 6.51 0.69
C GLU A 48 4.61 5.88 1.46
N GLU A 49 4.63 6.15 2.74
CA GLU A 49 5.64 5.64 3.65
C GLU A 49 4.98 4.83 4.75
N ASN A 50 5.36 3.57 4.86
CA ASN A 50 5.05 2.69 5.98
C ASN A 50 6.38 2.39 6.68
N PRO A 51 6.80 3.24 7.62
CA PRO A 51 8.14 3.16 8.20
C PRO A 51 8.34 1.92 9.07
N ASP A 52 7.26 1.39 9.61
CA ASP A 52 7.29 0.18 10.43
C ASP A 52 5.89 -0.38 10.60
N ARG A 53 5.62 -1.50 9.95
CA ARG A 53 4.40 -2.28 10.14
C ARG A 53 4.76 -3.55 10.87
N VAL A 54 4.25 -3.71 12.08
CA VAL A 54 4.53 -4.88 12.91
C VAL A 54 3.32 -5.80 12.92
N TYR A 55 3.58 -7.08 12.67
CA TYR A 55 2.64 -8.19 12.84
C TYR A 55 3.18 -9.09 13.93
N LEU A 56 2.48 -9.18 15.03
CA LEU A 56 2.79 -10.10 16.12
C LEU A 56 1.76 -11.21 16.12
N THR A 57 2.21 -12.43 15.95
CA THR A 57 1.36 -13.62 16.03
C THR A 57 1.65 -14.36 17.32
N LEU A 58 0.63 -14.53 18.11
CA LEU A 58 0.64 -15.33 19.33
C LEU A 58 -0.19 -16.58 19.07
N THR A 59 0.18 -17.69 19.69
CA THR A 59 -0.56 -18.96 19.56
C THR A 59 -0.93 -19.50 20.91
N ASN A 60 -2.14 -20.03 21.01
CA ASN A 60 -2.62 -20.74 22.20
C ASN A 60 -3.21 -22.07 21.78
N THR A 61 -2.84 -23.15 22.49
CA THR A 61 -3.45 -24.46 22.29
C THR A 61 -4.46 -24.67 23.40
N VAL A 62 -5.71 -24.79 23.03
CA VAL A 62 -6.83 -25.04 23.95
C VAL A 62 -7.42 -26.41 23.69
N GLN A 63 -7.94 -27.00 24.74
CA GLN A 63 -8.59 -28.28 24.69
C GLN A 63 -10.06 -28.11 25.02
N SER A 64 -10.95 -28.54 24.12
CA SER A 64 -12.38 -28.50 24.42
C SER A 64 -12.72 -29.44 25.59
N PRO A 65 -13.70 -29.08 26.42
CA PRO A 65 -14.24 -30.03 27.39
C PRO A 65 -14.77 -31.31 26.71
N ASP A 66 -14.68 -32.44 27.40
CA ASP A 66 -15.20 -33.68 26.86
C ASP A 66 -16.68 -33.58 26.49
N GLY A 67 -17.03 -34.01 25.28
CA GLY A 67 -18.39 -33.97 24.76
C GLY A 67 -18.86 -32.64 24.16
N VAL A 68 -17.99 -31.62 24.08
CA VAL A 68 -18.28 -30.34 23.44
C VAL A 68 -17.63 -30.31 22.05
N ASP A 69 -18.41 -30.02 21.02
CA ASP A 69 -17.90 -29.78 19.69
C ASP A 69 -17.05 -28.49 19.72
N GLY A 70 -15.76 -28.63 19.44
CA GLY A 70 -14.82 -27.53 19.49
C GLY A 70 -15.09 -26.41 18.48
N SER A 71 -15.85 -26.68 17.42
CA SER A 71 -16.27 -25.64 16.48
C SER A 71 -17.30 -24.67 17.08
N LEU A 72 -18.00 -25.11 18.14
CA LEU A 72 -19.02 -24.30 18.84
C LEU A 72 -18.50 -23.78 20.17
N TRP A 73 -17.29 -24.13 20.57
CA TRP A 73 -16.70 -23.71 21.84
C TRP A 73 -15.72 -22.57 21.63
N SER A 74 -15.96 -21.47 22.32
CA SER A 74 -15.04 -20.33 22.39
C SER A 74 -14.28 -20.40 23.70
N ALA A 75 -12.98 -20.66 23.63
CA ALA A 75 -12.14 -20.59 24.81
C ALA A 75 -11.99 -19.15 25.28
N ASP A 76 -12.19 -18.91 26.56
CA ASP A 76 -11.70 -17.68 27.15
C ASP A 76 -10.19 -17.61 26.96
N LYS A 77 -9.71 -16.46 26.48
CA LYS A 77 -8.30 -16.23 26.20
C LYS A 77 -7.50 -16.41 27.49
N ASN A 78 -6.84 -17.54 27.64
CA ASN A 78 -5.96 -17.76 28.77
C ASN A 78 -4.56 -17.25 28.43
N ILE A 79 -4.29 -16.03 28.87
CA ILE A 79 -3.05 -15.31 28.60
C ILE A 79 -1.82 -16.09 29.07
N LEU A 80 -1.94 -16.82 30.19
CA LEU A 80 -0.85 -17.62 30.76
C LEU A 80 -0.44 -18.82 29.91
N LYS A 81 -1.26 -19.22 28.93
CA LYS A 81 -0.95 -20.30 27.99
C LYS A 81 -0.64 -19.81 26.58
N THR A 82 -0.65 -18.51 26.38
CA THR A 82 -0.35 -17.92 25.08
C THR A 82 1.16 -17.85 24.88
N LEU A 83 1.63 -18.37 23.75
CA LEU A 83 3.04 -18.44 23.40
C LEU A 83 3.33 -17.53 22.20
N PRO A 84 4.49 -16.88 22.14
CA PRO A 84 4.89 -16.14 20.95
C PRO A 84 5.17 -17.10 19.79
N LYS A 85 4.58 -16.86 18.63
CA LYS A 85 4.79 -17.66 17.41
C LYS A 85 5.76 -16.99 16.44
N SER A 86 5.48 -15.76 16.08
CA SER A 86 6.32 -15.00 15.15
C SER A 86 6.04 -13.52 15.24
N MET A 87 7.03 -12.75 14.86
CA MET A 87 6.91 -11.31 14.61
C MET A 87 7.43 -10.99 13.22
N GLU A 88 6.67 -10.23 12.46
CA GLU A 88 7.13 -9.70 11.17
C GLU A 88 7.12 -8.18 11.22
N ARG A 89 8.24 -7.57 10.81
CA ARG A 89 8.36 -6.12 10.61
C ARG A 89 8.51 -5.83 9.13
N ARG A 90 7.65 -4.97 8.60
CA ARG A 90 7.62 -4.55 7.20
C ARG A 90 7.86 -3.07 7.08
N PHE A 91 8.72 -2.72 6.14
CA PHE A 91 9.04 -1.35 5.77
C PHE A 91 8.70 -1.17 4.30
N GLN A 92 7.90 -0.19 3.96
CA GLN A 92 7.47 0.04 2.60
C GLN A 92 7.55 1.51 2.25
N HIS A 93 8.10 1.78 1.08
CA HIS A 93 8.19 3.11 0.53
C HIS A 93 7.77 3.07 -0.94
N ASN A 94 6.66 3.73 -1.24
CA ASN A 94 6.10 3.83 -2.59
C ASN A 94 6.19 5.27 -3.07
N THR A 95 6.57 5.45 -4.31
CA THR A 95 6.55 6.75 -4.98
C THR A 95 5.97 6.58 -6.37
N ASP A 96 4.89 7.31 -6.64
CA ASP A 96 4.26 7.41 -7.95
C ASP A 96 4.44 8.84 -8.46
N LYS A 97 4.93 9.01 -9.69
CA LYS A 97 5.02 10.29 -10.39
C LYS A 97 4.30 10.19 -11.72
N ASP A 98 3.57 11.23 -12.07
CA ASP A 98 2.78 11.29 -13.30
C ASP A 98 2.99 12.67 -13.95
N TRP A 99 3.43 12.67 -15.19
CA TRP A 99 3.53 13.85 -16.05
C TRP A 99 2.58 13.66 -17.21
N ALA A 100 1.75 14.62 -17.44
CA ALA A 100 0.88 14.65 -18.60
C ALA A 100 0.90 16.04 -19.25
N GLY A 101 0.79 16.05 -20.54
CA GLY A 101 0.66 17.29 -21.30
C GLY A 101 -0.25 17.07 -22.49
N TYR A 102 -1.02 18.08 -22.85
CA TYR A 102 -1.79 18.08 -24.07
C TYR A 102 -1.71 19.43 -24.80
N LEU A 103 -1.88 19.36 -26.09
CA LEU A 103 -1.88 20.49 -26.99
C LEU A 103 -2.99 20.29 -28.00
N ASN A 104 -3.90 21.26 -28.11
CA ASN A 104 -5.01 21.24 -29.03
C ASN A 104 -4.99 22.51 -29.88
N PHE A 105 -5.31 22.37 -31.16
CA PHE A 105 -5.47 23.45 -32.11
C PHE A 105 -6.93 23.44 -32.56
N SER A 106 -7.52 24.62 -32.62
CA SER A 106 -8.85 24.85 -33.16
C SER A 106 -8.77 25.94 -34.21
N TYR A 107 -9.19 25.65 -35.43
CA TYR A 107 -9.17 26.58 -36.54
C TYR A 107 -10.57 26.73 -37.14
N ASP A 108 -11.08 27.95 -37.15
CA ASP A 108 -12.39 28.30 -37.68
C ASP A 108 -12.26 28.74 -39.13
N THR A 109 -13.07 28.17 -40.01
CA THR A 109 -13.15 28.54 -41.43
C THR A 109 -14.58 28.95 -41.79
N HIS A 110 -14.65 30.10 -42.44
CA HIS A 110 -15.90 30.66 -42.94
C HIS A 110 -15.92 30.50 -44.46
N PHE A 111 -16.81 29.65 -44.94
CA PHE A 111 -17.02 29.45 -46.40
C PHE A 111 -18.12 30.36 -46.92
N ALA A 112 -17.97 30.82 -48.17
CA ALA A 112 -19.03 31.53 -48.87
C ALA A 112 -20.32 30.66 -48.88
N HIS A 113 -21.48 31.26 -48.59
CA HIS A 113 -22.82 30.64 -48.48
C HIS A 113 -23.19 30.13 -47.07
N SER A 114 -22.75 30.83 -46.00
CA SER A 114 -23.20 30.57 -44.62
C SER A 114 -22.81 29.18 -44.08
N VAL A 115 -21.73 28.63 -44.53
CA VAL A 115 -21.18 27.39 -43.99
C VAL A 115 -19.93 27.75 -43.18
N ASP A 116 -19.98 27.52 -41.84
CA ASP A 116 -18.88 27.63 -40.93
C ASP A 116 -18.38 26.25 -40.55
N ALA A 117 -17.07 26.07 -40.56
CA ALA A 117 -16.46 24.80 -40.16
C ALA A 117 -15.34 25.04 -39.15
N THR A 118 -15.34 24.28 -38.04
CA THR A 118 -14.27 24.30 -37.06
C THR A 118 -13.45 23.00 -37.14
N TRP A 119 -12.17 23.15 -37.42
CA TRP A 119 -11.23 22.03 -37.49
C TRP A 119 -10.48 21.94 -36.16
N LYS A 120 -10.43 20.74 -35.60
CA LYS A 120 -9.74 20.50 -34.35
C LYS A 120 -8.73 19.36 -34.53
N ALA A 121 -7.51 19.61 -34.06
CA ALA A 121 -6.44 18.63 -34.02
C ALA A 121 -5.68 18.78 -32.68
N GLY A 122 -5.25 17.68 -32.12
CA GLY A 122 -4.51 17.73 -30.87
C GLY A 122 -3.80 16.43 -30.55
N GLY A 123 -2.96 16.50 -29.53
CA GLY A 123 -2.23 15.38 -29.04
C GLY A 123 -2.03 15.45 -27.54
N GLN A 124 -1.82 14.31 -26.92
CA GLN A 124 -1.47 14.20 -25.52
C GLN A 124 -0.23 13.33 -25.35
N TYR A 125 0.53 13.64 -24.31
CA TYR A 125 1.64 12.83 -23.85
C TYR A 125 1.49 12.59 -22.36
N ARG A 126 1.71 11.34 -21.91
CA ARG A 126 1.68 10.98 -20.50
C ARG A 126 2.82 10.02 -20.20
N ARG A 127 3.49 10.28 -19.09
CA ARG A 127 4.54 9.43 -18.56
C ARG A 127 4.28 9.17 -17.08
N LYS A 128 4.27 7.90 -16.70
CA LYS A 128 4.19 7.46 -15.31
C LYS A 128 5.46 6.78 -14.89
N GLU A 129 5.92 7.09 -13.69
CA GLU A 129 7.01 6.39 -13.01
C GLU A 129 6.52 5.90 -11.67
N ARG A 130 6.72 4.62 -11.39
CA ARG A 130 6.39 4.01 -10.11
C ARG A 130 7.62 3.35 -9.53
N SER A 131 7.93 3.65 -8.28
CA SER A 131 8.98 3.00 -7.50
C SER A 131 8.38 2.44 -6.23
N ASN A 132 8.64 1.16 -5.98
CA ASN A 132 8.24 0.48 -4.75
C ASN A 132 9.49 -0.15 -4.12
N ARG A 133 9.73 0.16 -2.84
CA ARG A 133 10.75 -0.48 -2.01
C ARG A 133 10.06 -1.16 -0.86
N TYR A 134 10.34 -2.44 -0.69
CA TYR A 134 9.75 -3.27 0.34
C TYR A 134 10.82 -4.10 1.03
N TYR A 135 10.82 -4.08 2.37
CA TYR A 135 11.69 -4.90 3.19
C TYR A 135 10.84 -5.58 4.26
N SER A 136 11.06 -6.86 4.48
CA SER A 136 10.42 -7.62 5.54
C SER A 136 11.46 -8.39 6.34
N TYR A 137 11.31 -8.35 7.65
CA TYR A 137 12.12 -9.09 8.60
C TYR A 137 11.22 -9.98 9.43
N ILE A 138 11.54 -11.26 9.48
CA ILE A 138 10.80 -12.25 10.27
C ILE A 138 11.65 -12.63 11.47
N PHE A 139 11.06 -12.52 12.64
CA PHE A 139 11.65 -12.88 13.92
C PHE A 139 10.86 -14.04 14.50
N ASN A 140 11.60 -15.00 15.03
CA ASN A 140 11.01 -16.08 15.82
C ASN A 140 11.46 -15.94 17.27
N PRO A 141 10.65 -16.37 18.24
CA PRO A 141 11.07 -16.36 19.63
C PRO A 141 12.28 -17.28 19.80
N ALA A 142 13.26 -16.82 20.56
CA ALA A 142 14.43 -17.63 20.90
C ALA A 142 14.04 -18.83 21.74
N ASN A 143 13.03 -18.65 22.59
CA ASN A 143 12.46 -19.69 23.42
C ASN A 143 10.94 -19.78 23.19
N ILE A 144 10.49 -20.86 22.57
CA ILE A 144 9.06 -21.12 22.27
C ILE A 144 8.22 -21.42 23.52
N SER A 145 8.86 -21.70 24.63
CA SER A 145 8.19 -21.98 25.91
C SER A 145 8.01 -20.75 26.79
N GLN A 146 8.38 -19.58 26.29
CA GLN A 146 8.25 -18.34 27.03
C GLN A 146 6.76 -17.98 27.15
N GLN A 147 6.21 -18.04 28.35
CA GLN A 147 4.83 -17.66 28.64
C GLN A 147 4.72 -16.14 28.72
N LEU A 148 3.58 -15.63 28.25
CA LEU A 148 3.29 -14.21 28.27
C LEU A 148 2.31 -13.88 29.41
N ASP A 149 2.64 -12.85 30.19
CA ASP A 149 1.86 -12.45 31.38
C ASP A 149 0.87 -11.31 31.10
N GLY A 150 0.59 -10.95 29.85
CA GLY A 150 -0.26 -9.80 29.54
C GLY A 150 -0.73 -9.73 28.08
N ASN A 151 -1.27 -8.62 27.67
CA ASN A 151 -1.88 -8.43 26.37
C ASN A 151 -0.90 -7.90 25.29
N GLY A 152 -0.62 -8.73 24.30
CA GLY A 152 -0.11 -8.28 22.98
C GLY A 152 1.19 -7.49 23.01
N PHE A 153 1.16 -6.25 22.53
CA PHE A 153 2.34 -5.42 22.38
C PHE A 153 3.05 -4.99 23.66
N ASP A 154 2.36 -4.96 24.78
CA ASP A 154 2.94 -4.52 26.06
C ASP A 154 4.04 -5.48 26.54
N GLN A 155 4.01 -6.72 26.07
CA GLN A 155 5.01 -7.73 26.43
C GLN A 155 6.04 -7.99 25.35
N PHE A 156 5.91 -7.34 24.24
CA PHE A 156 6.84 -7.46 23.11
C PHE A 156 8.31 -7.26 23.52
N ALA A 157 8.57 -6.32 24.43
CA ALA A 157 9.90 -6.02 24.95
C ALA A 157 10.47 -7.12 25.85
N SER A 158 9.64 -8.00 26.40
CA SER A 158 10.05 -9.09 27.28
C SER A 158 10.37 -10.40 26.54
N ILE A 159 10.09 -10.47 25.25
CA ILE A 159 10.34 -11.65 24.43
C ILE A 159 11.71 -11.56 23.78
N ASP A 160 12.54 -12.59 23.99
CA ASP A 160 13.80 -12.71 23.27
C ASP A 160 13.54 -13.17 21.82
N TRP A 161 13.86 -12.32 20.88
CA TRP A 161 13.65 -12.57 19.46
C TRP A 161 14.96 -12.88 18.74
N THR A 162 14.95 -13.91 17.89
CA THR A 162 16.03 -14.18 16.94
C THR A 162 15.59 -13.91 15.52
N CYS A 163 16.33 -13.05 14.81
CA CYS A 163 16.10 -12.81 13.40
C CYS A 163 16.54 -14.05 12.60
N LYS A 164 15.60 -14.68 11.92
CA LYS A 164 15.87 -15.90 11.15
C LYS A 164 16.55 -15.68 9.82
N THR A 165 16.43 -14.53 9.23
CA THR A 165 17.13 -14.05 8.00
C THR A 165 16.48 -12.76 7.53
N PRO A 166 17.22 -11.76 7.06
CA PRO A 166 16.61 -10.66 6.37
C PRO A 166 16.03 -11.19 5.05
N TYR A 167 14.73 -11.38 4.98
CA TYR A 167 14.06 -11.63 3.71
C TYR A 167 13.93 -10.27 3.01
N SER A 168 14.98 -9.88 2.29
CA SER A 168 14.91 -8.70 1.43
C SER A 168 14.36 -9.12 0.08
N GLN A 169 13.07 -9.00 -0.13
CA GLN A 169 12.55 -8.86 -1.48
C GLN A 169 12.64 -7.38 -1.87
N ALA A 170 13.76 -6.98 -2.42
CA ALA A 170 13.83 -5.74 -3.19
C ALA A 170 13.18 -6.02 -4.55
N SER A 171 11.86 -6.01 -4.63
CA SER A 171 11.18 -5.96 -5.91
C SER A 171 11.15 -4.50 -6.37
N GLN A 172 12.18 -4.09 -7.10
CA GLN A 172 12.09 -2.89 -7.92
C GLN A 172 11.23 -3.23 -9.14
N LEU A 173 9.94 -3.06 -9.02
CA LEU A 173 9.05 -3.02 -10.17
C LEU A 173 9.09 -1.59 -10.73
N ASN A 174 10.08 -1.33 -11.58
CA ASN A 174 10.03 -0.16 -12.45
C ASN A 174 9.02 -0.48 -13.56
N TYR A 175 7.81 -0.04 -13.40
CA TYR A 175 6.83 -0.05 -14.49
C TYR A 175 6.99 1.24 -15.29
N ASP A 176 7.65 1.14 -16.44
CA ASP A 176 7.66 2.19 -17.45
C ASP A 176 6.55 1.84 -18.46
N SER A 177 5.32 2.28 -18.20
CA SER A 177 4.22 2.15 -19.16
C SER A 177 4.28 3.34 -20.11
N LYS A 178 4.80 3.13 -21.30
CA LYS A 178 4.63 4.05 -22.44
C LYS A 178 3.28 3.73 -23.09
N GLU A 179 2.31 4.59 -22.92
CA GLU A 179 1.09 4.66 -23.75
C GLU A 179 1.11 5.94 -24.59
#